data_c9733272286c6e6e478c56786886e5ec
#
_entry.id   c9733272286c6e6e478c56786886e5ec
#
_cell.length_a   1.000
_cell.length_b   1.000
_cell.length_c   1.000
_cell.angle_alpha   90.00
_cell.angle_beta   90.00
_cell.angle_gamma   90.00
#
_symmetry.space_group_name_H-M   'P 1'
#
loop_
_entity.id
_entity.type
_entity.pdbx_description
1 polymer ?
#
loop_
_entity_poly.entity_id
_entity_poly.type
_entity_poly.pdbx_seq_one_letter_code
_entity_poly.pdbx_strand_id
1 'polypeptide(L)'
;MTELLYNKSKAVAALNKVEGFNPLEFARRISNEGEAEQLYLDVKYRKLWFRLLNPTGKIISNIISLTENMAVVEARVYLDKCDQKEDCVGNSYAQRFRTADPKFGDKFLELAETAATGRALADAGYGVQFADVGEENDPLQVDAG
;
A
#
# COMPACT_ATOMS: atom_id res chain seq x y z
N MET A 1 0.32 -8.06 -25.03
CA MET A 1 0.07 -7.19 -23.86
C MET A 1 -1.06 -7.77 -23.03
N THR A 2 -0.83 -7.90 -21.73
CA THR A 2 -1.85 -8.44 -20.84
C THR A 2 -2.96 -7.41 -20.65
N GLU A 3 -4.20 -7.82 -20.78
CA GLU A 3 -5.34 -6.95 -20.55
C GLU A 3 -5.42 -6.62 -19.05
N LEU A 4 -5.66 -5.36 -18.73
CA LEU A 4 -5.79 -4.92 -17.35
C LEU A 4 -7.03 -5.53 -16.71
N LEU A 5 -6.93 -5.83 -15.43
CA LEU A 5 -8.01 -6.40 -14.64
C LEU A 5 -9.27 -5.54 -14.67
N TYR A 6 -9.11 -4.22 -14.75
CA TYR A 6 -10.22 -3.28 -14.88
C TYR A 6 -11.08 -3.53 -16.09
N ASN A 7 -10.47 -4.02 -17.18
CA ASN A 7 -11.19 -4.26 -18.42
C ASN A 7 -11.86 -5.63 -18.42
N LYS A 8 -11.45 -6.50 -17.53
CA LYS A 8 -11.95 -7.87 -17.47
C LYS A 8 -13.09 -8.07 -16.48
N SER A 9 -13.18 -7.22 -15.47
CA SER A 9 -14.12 -7.43 -14.38
C SER A 9 -14.88 -6.15 -14.05
N LYS A 10 -16.21 -6.24 -14.08
CA LYS A 10 -17.08 -5.13 -13.67
C LYS A 10 -16.93 -4.84 -12.19
N ALA A 11 -16.68 -5.86 -11.37
CA ALA A 11 -16.49 -5.67 -9.94
C ALA A 11 -15.22 -4.87 -9.67
N VAL A 12 -14.13 -5.18 -10.36
CA VAL A 12 -12.88 -4.42 -10.21
C VAL A 12 -13.06 -2.99 -10.70
N ALA A 13 -13.73 -2.80 -11.84
CA ALA A 13 -14.00 -1.46 -12.35
C ALA A 13 -14.84 -0.63 -11.37
N ALA A 14 -15.74 -1.27 -10.64
CA ALA A 14 -16.58 -0.60 -9.65
C ALA A 14 -15.77 -0.06 -8.46
N LEU A 15 -14.63 -0.66 -8.16
CA LEU A 15 -13.74 -0.18 -7.08
C LEU A 15 -13.19 1.22 -7.35
N ASN A 16 -13.23 1.66 -8.61
CA ASN A 16 -12.70 2.97 -8.99
C ASN A 16 -13.75 4.07 -9.00
N LYS A 17 -15.02 3.74 -8.69
CA LYS A 17 -16.10 4.72 -8.78
C LYS A 17 -16.15 5.59 -7.54
N VAL A 18 -15.22 6.51 -7.46
CA VAL A 18 -15.23 7.58 -6.48
C VAL A 18 -15.28 8.88 -7.27
N GLU A 19 -16.26 9.71 -6.99
CA GLU A 19 -16.40 10.97 -7.70
C GLU A 19 -15.13 11.80 -7.54
N GLY A 20 -14.58 12.21 -8.67
CA GLY A 20 -13.38 13.04 -8.68
C GLY A 20 -12.07 12.29 -8.45
N PHE A 21 -12.10 10.97 -8.33
CA PHE A 21 -10.87 10.20 -8.13
C PHE A 21 -10.90 8.88 -8.90
N ASN A 22 -9.94 8.73 -9.79
CA ASN A 22 -9.74 7.48 -10.53
C ASN A 22 -8.32 6.97 -10.26
N PRO A 23 -8.15 5.88 -9.51
CA PRO A 23 -6.81 5.38 -9.18
C PRO A 23 -5.96 5.03 -10.40
N LEU A 24 -6.57 4.68 -11.52
CA LEU A 24 -5.80 4.39 -12.74
C LEU A 24 -5.00 5.61 -13.24
N GLU A 25 -5.50 6.82 -12.99
CA GLU A 25 -4.79 8.04 -13.41
C GLU A 25 -3.51 8.27 -12.61
N PHE A 26 -3.41 7.67 -11.43
CA PHE A 26 -2.25 7.84 -10.55
C PHE A 26 -1.34 6.61 -10.53
N ALA A 27 -1.78 5.51 -11.14
CA ALA A 27 -0.97 4.30 -11.21
C ALA A 27 0.16 4.49 -12.22
N ARG A 28 1.28 3.89 -11.93
CA ARG A 28 2.43 3.92 -12.82
C ARG A 28 2.86 2.51 -13.19
N ARG A 29 3.50 2.42 -14.34
CA ARG A 29 3.95 1.14 -14.86
C ARG A 29 5.30 0.80 -14.27
N ILE A 30 5.44 -0.43 -13.78
CA ILE A 30 6.69 -0.96 -13.30
C ILE A 30 6.96 -2.28 -13.99
N SER A 31 8.23 -2.59 -14.21
CA SER A 31 8.61 -3.88 -14.74
C SER A 31 9.95 -4.28 -14.18
N ASN A 32 10.08 -5.55 -13.80
CA ASN A 32 11.33 -6.13 -13.39
C ASN A 32 11.86 -6.98 -14.54
N GLU A 33 13.18 -7.11 -14.58
CA GLU A 33 13.84 -7.89 -15.63
C GLU A 33 13.24 -9.30 -15.68
N GLY A 34 12.82 -9.70 -16.88
CA GLY A 34 12.24 -11.03 -17.08
C GLY A 34 10.80 -11.18 -16.68
N GLU A 35 10.13 -10.11 -16.23
CA GLU A 35 8.74 -10.15 -15.80
C GLU A 35 7.85 -9.29 -16.68
N ALA A 36 6.56 -9.61 -16.66
CA ALA A 36 5.56 -8.81 -17.35
C ALA A 36 5.41 -7.46 -16.68
N GLU A 37 5.07 -6.44 -17.46
CA GLU A 37 4.78 -5.11 -16.96
C GLU A 37 3.56 -5.15 -16.04
N GLN A 38 3.65 -4.46 -14.92
CA GLN A 38 2.57 -4.38 -13.93
C GLN A 38 2.26 -2.91 -13.63
N LEU A 39 1.06 -2.66 -13.12
CA LEU A 39 0.68 -1.36 -12.61
C LEU A 39 0.89 -1.33 -11.11
N TYR A 40 1.46 -0.24 -10.62
CA TYR A 40 1.66 0.01 -9.20
C TYR A 40 0.96 1.30 -8.80
N LEU A 41 0.23 1.25 -7.69
CA LEU A 41 -0.39 2.45 -7.12
C LEU A 41 0.34 2.79 -5.83
N ASP A 42 0.98 3.96 -5.78
CA ASP A 42 1.73 4.42 -4.63
C ASP A 42 0.84 4.46 -3.38
N VAL A 43 1.44 4.21 -2.23
CA VAL A 43 0.70 4.12 -0.96
C VAL A 43 -0.04 5.42 -0.65
N LYS A 44 0.55 6.58 -0.96
CA LYS A 44 -0.12 7.86 -0.74
C LYS A 44 -1.46 7.97 -1.48
N TYR A 45 -1.56 7.40 -2.66
CA TYR A 45 -2.81 7.40 -3.43
C TYR A 45 -3.80 6.37 -2.91
N ARG A 46 -3.33 5.27 -2.33
CA ARG A 46 -4.20 4.32 -1.64
C ARG A 46 -4.81 4.95 -0.39
N LYS A 47 -4.02 5.72 0.34
CA LYS A 47 -4.51 6.47 1.50
C LYS A 47 -5.55 7.51 1.09
N LEU A 48 -5.29 8.23 0.01
CA LEU A 48 -6.24 9.22 -0.50
C LEU A 48 -7.56 8.56 -0.88
N TRP A 49 -7.49 7.47 -1.62
CA TRP A 49 -8.66 6.70 -2.01
C TRP A 49 -9.46 6.25 -0.78
N PHE A 50 -8.76 5.68 0.20
CA PHE A 50 -9.39 5.24 1.43
C PHE A 50 -10.09 6.40 2.16
N ARG A 51 -9.43 7.55 2.26
CA ARG A 51 -9.99 8.71 2.96
C ARG A 51 -11.20 9.30 2.24
N LEU A 52 -11.21 9.27 0.92
CA LEU A 52 -12.35 9.76 0.16
C LEU A 52 -13.61 8.92 0.39
N LEU A 53 -13.44 7.61 0.51
CA LEU A 53 -14.57 6.71 0.77
C LEU A 53 -14.92 6.57 2.24
N ASN A 54 -13.97 6.78 3.12
CA ASN A 54 -14.15 6.58 4.56
C ASN A 54 -13.59 7.75 5.35
N PRO A 55 -14.30 8.90 5.34
CA PRO A 55 -13.78 10.09 6.03
C PRO A 55 -13.54 9.89 7.53
N THR A 56 -14.27 8.95 8.15
CA THR A 56 -14.10 8.64 9.58
C THR A 56 -13.25 7.39 9.82
N GLY A 57 -12.65 6.86 8.76
CA GLY A 57 -11.79 5.67 8.90
C GLY A 57 -10.50 5.97 9.63
N LYS A 58 -9.81 4.91 10.05
CA LYS A 58 -8.50 5.05 10.68
C LYS A 58 -7.55 3.96 10.20
N ILE A 59 -6.27 4.28 10.26
CA ILE A 59 -5.18 3.35 9.98
C ILE A 59 -4.28 3.36 11.21
N ILE A 60 -4.07 2.19 11.81
CA ILE A 60 -3.24 2.03 13.00
C ILE A 60 -2.00 1.24 12.60
N SER A 61 -0.83 1.75 12.96
CA SER A 61 0.41 1.01 12.78
C SER A 61 1.01 0.68 14.14
N ASN A 62 1.56 -0.53 14.27
CA ASN A 62 2.19 -1.02 15.48
C ASN A 62 3.59 -1.52 15.15
N ILE A 63 4.57 -1.12 15.94
CA ILE A 63 5.92 -1.64 15.82
C ILE A 63 5.94 -3.00 16.51
N ILE A 64 6.15 -4.06 15.73
CA ILE A 64 6.21 -5.41 16.26
C ILE A 64 7.61 -5.73 16.75
N SER A 65 8.62 -5.28 16.02
CA SER A 65 10.02 -5.48 16.39
C SER A 65 10.85 -4.34 15.83
N LEU A 66 11.78 -3.83 16.61
CA LEU A 66 12.68 -2.77 16.17
C LEU A 66 14.04 -3.04 16.78
N THR A 67 15.03 -3.21 15.92
CA THR A 67 16.42 -3.33 16.33
C THR A 67 17.23 -2.24 15.65
N GLU A 68 18.54 -2.22 15.90
CA GLU A 68 19.43 -1.28 15.25
C GLU A 68 19.41 -1.40 13.72
N ASN A 69 19.12 -2.58 13.20
CA ASN A 69 19.25 -2.87 11.77
C ASN A 69 17.97 -3.31 11.10
N MET A 70 16.86 -3.45 11.83
CA MET A 70 15.66 -4.05 11.26
C MET A 70 14.41 -3.55 11.96
N ALA A 71 13.33 -3.40 11.20
CA ALA A 71 12.02 -3.07 11.73
C ALA A 71 10.95 -3.98 11.13
N VAL A 72 10.01 -4.40 11.97
CA VAL A 72 8.79 -5.08 11.56
C VAL A 72 7.62 -4.24 12.03
N VAL A 73 6.74 -3.86 11.13
CA VAL A 73 5.58 -3.04 11.43
C VAL A 73 4.33 -3.76 10.97
N GLU A 74 3.29 -3.70 11.79
CA GLU A 74 1.97 -4.16 11.44
C GLU A 74 1.09 -2.95 11.18
N ALA A 75 0.24 -3.01 10.15
CA ALA A 75 -0.77 -1.99 9.88
C ALA A 75 -2.16 -2.62 9.87
N ARG A 76 -3.13 -1.90 10.41
CA ARG A 76 -4.54 -2.28 10.42
C ARG A 76 -5.38 -1.13 9.91
N VAL A 77 -6.36 -1.47 9.07
CA VAL A 77 -7.26 -0.51 8.44
C VAL A 77 -8.67 -0.72 8.99
N TYR A 78 -9.32 0.36 9.39
CA TYR A 78 -10.66 0.35 9.96
C TYR A 78 -11.53 1.33 9.21
N LEU A 79 -12.77 0.95 8.94
CA LEU A 79 -13.70 1.82 8.22
C LEU A 79 -14.24 2.96 9.08
N ASP A 80 -14.20 2.83 10.40
CA ASP A 80 -14.64 3.87 11.31
C ASP A 80 -13.70 3.99 12.50
N LYS A 81 -13.47 5.22 12.96
CA LYS A 81 -12.57 5.49 14.08
C LYS A 81 -13.01 4.88 15.40
N CYS A 82 -14.29 4.50 15.51
CA CYS A 82 -14.83 3.90 16.71
C CYS A 82 -14.77 2.39 16.70
N ASP A 83 -14.32 1.78 15.61
CA ASP A 83 -14.21 0.33 15.49
C ASP A 83 -13.22 -0.24 16.52
N GLN A 84 -13.55 -1.45 17.00
CA GLN A 84 -12.70 -2.17 17.94
C GLN A 84 -11.49 -2.78 17.21
N LYS A 85 -10.49 -3.18 17.99
CA LYS A 85 -9.24 -3.73 17.45
C LYS A 85 -9.49 -4.87 16.46
N GLU A 86 -10.41 -5.76 16.75
CA GLU A 86 -10.70 -6.93 15.93
C GLU A 86 -11.56 -6.64 14.70
N ASP A 87 -12.06 -5.42 14.56
CA ASP A 87 -12.95 -5.03 13.45
C ASP A 87 -12.20 -4.53 12.23
N CYS A 88 -10.90 -4.74 12.15
CA CYS A 88 -10.12 -4.26 11.00
C CYS A 88 -10.57 -4.97 9.72
N VAL A 89 -10.58 -4.21 8.62
CA VAL A 89 -10.92 -4.73 7.30
C VAL A 89 -9.68 -5.01 6.45
N GLY A 90 -8.52 -4.60 6.93
CA GLY A 90 -7.24 -4.90 6.29
C GLY A 90 -6.18 -4.98 7.36
N ASN A 91 -5.26 -5.94 7.21
CA ASN A 91 -4.19 -6.17 8.17
C ASN A 91 -2.99 -6.74 7.42
N SER A 92 -1.82 -6.18 7.66
CA SER A 92 -0.62 -6.67 7.00
C SER A 92 0.63 -6.29 7.80
N TYR A 93 1.71 -6.91 7.44
CA TYR A 93 3.02 -6.68 8.05
C TYR A 93 4.03 -6.36 6.98
N ALA A 94 5.09 -5.65 7.37
CA ALA A 94 6.23 -5.43 6.50
C ALA A 94 7.49 -5.41 7.33
N GLN A 95 8.57 -5.94 6.77
CA GLN A 95 9.89 -5.94 7.37
C GLN A 95 10.85 -5.21 6.45
N ARG A 96 11.69 -4.36 7.05
CA ARG A 96 12.73 -3.64 6.30
C ARG A 96 14.01 -3.65 7.09
N PHE A 97 15.12 -3.67 6.38
CA PHE A 97 16.46 -3.69 6.97
C PHE A 97 17.17 -2.38 6.68
N ARG A 98 18.07 -2.00 7.59
CA ARG A 98 19.00 -0.89 7.35
C ARG A 98 19.88 -1.28 6.16
N THR A 99 20.09 -0.32 5.27
CA THR A 99 20.94 -0.54 4.10
C THR A 99 22.02 0.54 4.03
N ALA A 100 22.92 0.39 3.07
CA ALA A 100 23.99 1.36 2.82
C ALA A 100 23.53 2.55 1.99
N ASP A 101 22.28 2.57 1.54
CA ASP A 101 21.74 3.67 0.74
C ASP A 101 21.84 4.97 1.53
N PRO A 102 22.57 5.99 1.01
CA PRO A 102 22.77 7.24 1.75
C PRO A 102 21.49 8.04 1.97
N LYS A 103 20.46 7.82 1.17
CA LYS A 103 19.20 8.57 1.28
C LYS A 103 18.18 7.88 2.14
N PHE A 104 18.02 6.57 2.00
CA PHE A 104 16.95 5.82 2.68
C PHE A 104 17.44 4.72 3.61
N GLY A 105 18.75 4.45 3.66
CA GLY A 105 19.27 3.32 4.41
C GLY A 105 18.94 3.34 5.89
N ASP A 106 18.85 4.51 6.48
CA ASP A 106 18.53 4.69 7.91
C ASP A 106 17.03 4.82 8.16
N LYS A 107 16.21 4.88 7.13
CA LYS A 107 14.76 5.09 7.25
C LYS A 107 13.99 3.77 7.17
N PHE A 108 14.58 2.70 7.65
CA PHE A 108 13.95 1.38 7.54
C PHE A 108 12.66 1.26 8.34
N LEU A 109 12.52 1.98 9.46
CA LEU A 109 11.26 1.97 10.22
C LEU A 109 10.15 2.64 9.41
N GLU A 110 10.41 3.82 8.88
CA GLU A 110 9.40 4.56 8.09
C GLU A 110 9.03 3.79 6.82
N LEU A 111 10.01 3.16 6.18
CA LEU A 111 9.75 2.35 4.99
C LEU A 111 8.92 1.11 5.33
N ALA A 112 9.17 0.49 6.48
CA ALA A 112 8.39 -0.64 6.95
C ALA A 112 6.93 -0.23 7.21
N GLU A 113 6.74 0.93 7.86
CA GLU A 113 5.40 1.44 8.13
C GLU A 113 4.65 1.73 6.84
N THR A 114 5.28 2.39 5.89
CA THR A 114 4.66 2.70 4.60
C THR A 114 4.26 1.43 3.85
N ALA A 115 5.17 0.45 3.82
CA ALA A 115 4.88 -0.81 3.14
C ALA A 115 3.76 -1.58 3.83
N ALA A 116 3.77 -1.66 5.16
CA ALA A 116 2.71 -2.34 5.91
C ALA A 116 1.36 -1.67 5.66
N THR A 117 1.32 -0.34 5.68
CA THR A 117 0.10 0.42 5.43
C THR A 117 -0.42 0.19 4.02
N GLY A 118 0.46 0.23 3.02
CA GLY A 118 0.05 0.00 1.63
C GLY A 118 -0.51 -1.39 1.41
N ARG A 119 0.11 -2.40 2.02
CA ARG A 119 -0.38 -3.77 1.92
C ARG A 119 -1.69 -3.98 2.66
N ALA A 120 -1.85 -3.35 3.83
CA ALA A 120 -3.10 -3.42 4.58
C ALA A 120 -4.25 -2.74 3.83
N LEU A 121 -3.96 -1.61 3.16
CA LEU A 121 -4.95 -0.94 2.32
C LEU A 121 -5.35 -1.80 1.13
N ALA A 122 -4.39 -2.46 0.50
CA ALA A 122 -4.69 -3.40 -0.59
C ALA A 122 -5.57 -4.55 -0.09
N ASP A 123 -5.26 -5.08 1.10
CA ASP A 123 -6.05 -6.13 1.72
C ASP A 123 -7.50 -5.68 1.98
N ALA A 124 -7.68 -4.41 2.32
CA ALA A 124 -8.99 -3.80 2.53
C ALA A 124 -9.73 -3.46 1.22
N GLY A 125 -9.09 -3.65 0.07
CA GLY A 125 -9.70 -3.38 -1.24
C GLY A 125 -9.15 -2.17 -1.96
N TYR A 126 -8.24 -1.42 -1.35
CA TYR A 126 -7.70 -0.19 -1.93
C TYR A 126 -6.36 -0.46 -2.59
N GLY A 127 -6.40 -1.15 -3.72
CA GLY A 127 -5.22 -1.40 -4.52
C GLY A 127 -4.85 -2.86 -4.70
N VAL A 128 -5.73 -3.79 -4.36
CA VAL A 128 -5.45 -5.23 -4.49
C VAL A 128 -5.19 -5.64 -5.93
N GLN A 129 -5.72 -4.90 -6.88
CA GLN A 129 -5.54 -5.18 -8.31
C GLN A 129 -4.20 -4.67 -8.85
N PHE A 130 -3.44 -3.93 -8.06
CA PHE A 130 -2.13 -3.42 -8.46
C PHE A 130 -1.02 -4.33 -7.93
N ALA A 131 0.21 -4.09 -8.40
CA ALA A 131 1.37 -4.85 -7.94
C ALA A 131 1.54 -4.72 -6.43
N ASP A 132 2.04 -5.78 -5.80
CA ASP A 132 2.21 -5.82 -4.36
C ASP A 132 3.23 -4.79 -3.87
N VAL A 133 2.98 -4.26 -2.69
CA VAL A 133 3.87 -3.34 -2.00
C VAL A 133 4.90 -4.17 -1.23
N GLY A 134 6.16 -3.76 -1.32
CA GLY A 134 7.18 -4.40 -0.52
C GLY A 134 7.99 -5.46 -1.23
N GLU A 135 7.75 -5.66 -2.50
CA GLU A 135 8.56 -6.54 -3.32
C GLU A 135 9.75 -5.78 -3.91
N GLU A 136 10.55 -6.44 -4.75
CA GLU A 136 11.72 -5.83 -5.39
C GLU A 136 11.35 -4.60 -6.21
N ASN A 137 10.13 -4.54 -6.70
CA ASN A 137 9.64 -3.43 -7.50
C ASN A 137 9.01 -2.32 -6.64
N ASP A 138 9.18 -2.37 -5.33
CA ASP A 138 8.67 -1.36 -4.42
C ASP A 138 9.38 -0.02 -4.66
N PRO A 139 8.65 1.01 -5.06
CA PRO A 139 9.26 2.32 -5.36
C PRO A 139 9.45 3.13 -4.08
N LEU A 140 10.43 2.76 -3.29
CA LEU A 140 10.69 3.35 -1.97
C LEU A 140 10.75 4.86 -1.98
N GLN A 141 11.33 5.44 -3.03
CA GLN A 141 11.55 6.88 -3.13
C GLN A 141 10.23 7.66 -3.19
N VAL A 142 9.19 7.06 -3.74
CA VAL A 142 7.89 7.71 -3.89
C VAL A 142 7.09 7.62 -2.60
N ASP A 143 7.12 6.46 -1.97
CA ASP A 143 6.27 6.21 -0.80
C ASP A 143 6.90 6.66 0.51
N ALA A 144 8.18 6.90 0.54
CA ALA A 144 8.90 7.31 1.75
C ALA A 144 8.77 8.80 2.07
N GLY A 145 8.18 9.56 1.17
CA GLY A 145 8.06 11.02 1.30
C GLY A 145 7.11 11.53 2.34
#